data_a290756bf824a1f6ac326d19e4512522
#
_entry.id   a290756bf824a1f6ac326d19e4512522
#
_cell.length_a   1.000
_cell.length_b   1.000
_cell.length_c   1.000
_cell.angle_alpha   90.00
_cell.angle_beta   90.00
_cell.angle_gamma   90.00
#
_symmetry.space_group_name_H-M   'P 1'
#
loop_
_entity.id
_entity.type
_entity.pdbx_description
1 polymer ?
#
loop_
_entity_poly.entity_id
_entity_poly.type
_entity_poly.pdbx_seq_one_letter_code
_entity_poly.pdbx_strand_id
1 'polypeptide(L)' 'MSDTVMERLVRQRLREKKGQVYCALCLAKDLQQDPAKVQTALDELAPRQVFSVGPCPCGRTGLTYRW' A
#
# COMPACT_ATOMS: atom_id res chain seq x y z
N MET A 1 14.35 10.78 0.75
CA MET A 1 14.77 9.45 0.30
C MET A 1 13.67 8.45 0.51
N SER A 2 13.39 7.66 -0.49
CA SER A 2 12.37 6.61 -0.36
C SER A 2 12.89 5.53 0.59
N ASP A 3 11.99 5.05 1.44
CA ASP A 3 12.30 3.95 2.34
C ASP A 3 12.12 2.64 1.57
N THR A 4 13.23 2.09 1.07
CA THR A 4 13.21 0.86 0.27
C THR A 4 12.65 -0.32 1.06
N VAL A 5 12.93 -0.37 2.36
CA VAL A 5 12.42 -1.43 3.23
C VAL A 5 10.91 -1.32 3.35
N MET A 6 10.40 -0.10 3.55
CA MET A 6 8.95 0.13 3.67
C MET A 6 8.24 -0.20 2.35
N GLU A 7 8.79 0.22 1.21
CA GLU A 7 8.23 -0.12 -0.09
C GLU A 7 8.14 -1.63 -0.29
N ARG A 8 9.19 -2.33 0.10
CA ARG A 8 9.25 -3.79 -0.02
C ARG A 8 8.17 -4.45 0.84
N LEU A 9 8.02 -4.00 2.08
CA LEU A 9 7.00 -4.54 2.98
C LEU A 9 5.60 -4.30 2.45
N VAL A 10 5.32 -3.08 2.01
CA VAL A 10 4.01 -2.71 1.48
C VAL A 10 3.71 -3.52 0.21
N ARG A 11 4.66 -3.59 -0.71
CA ARG A 11 4.49 -4.33 -1.96
C ARG A 11 4.23 -5.80 -1.70
N GLN A 12 5.00 -6.40 -0.80
CA GLN A 12 4.84 -7.81 -0.45
C GLN A 12 3.46 -8.07 0.14
N ARG A 13 3.01 -7.20 1.06
CA ARG A 13 1.69 -7.37 1.68
C ARG A 13 0.56 -7.24 0.67
N LEU A 14 0.65 -6.25 -0.23
CA LEU A 14 -0.36 -6.09 -1.27
C LEU A 14 -0.39 -7.30 -2.21
N ARG A 15 0.77 -7.86 -2.50
CA ARG A 15 0.86 -9.06 -3.33
C ARG A 15 0.22 -10.26 -2.65
N GLU A 16 0.45 -10.43 -1.34
CA GLU A 16 -0.16 -11.51 -0.56
C GLU A 16 -1.68 -11.38 -0.50
N LYS A 17 -2.17 -10.14 -0.45
CA LYS A 17 -3.60 -9.82 -0.38
C LYS A 17 -4.13 -9.37 -1.74
N LYS A 18 -3.67 -10.01 -2.79
CA LYS A 18 -4.07 -9.69 -4.16
C LYS A 18 -5.60 -9.65 -4.27
N GLY A 19 -6.11 -8.60 -4.92
CA GLY A 19 -7.54 -8.40 -5.10
C GLY A 19 -8.21 -7.58 -4.01
N GLN A 20 -7.47 -7.24 -2.95
CA GLN A 20 -7.98 -6.39 -1.88
C GLN A 20 -7.29 -5.04 -1.90
N VAL A 21 -8.05 -3.98 -1.62
CA VAL A 21 -7.52 -2.61 -1.59
C VAL A 21 -7.21 -2.24 -0.15
N TYR A 22 -6.02 -1.68 0.07
CA TYR A 22 -5.59 -1.22 1.39
C TYR A 22 -5.14 0.23 1.31
N CYS A 23 -5.63 1.06 2.24
CA CYS A 23 -5.12 2.42 2.40
C CYS A 23 -3.91 2.41 3.34
N ALA A 24 -3.25 3.58 3.45
CA ALA A 24 -2.07 3.70 4.29
C ALA A 24 -2.35 3.35 5.75
N LEU A 25 -3.50 3.76 6.27
CA LEU A 25 -3.86 3.47 7.66
C LEU A 25 -4.06 1.98 7.90
N CYS A 26 -4.77 1.30 6.99
CA CYS A 26 -5.00 -0.14 7.12
C CYS A 26 -3.69 -0.92 7.02
N LEU A 27 -2.84 -0.56 6.06
CA LEU A 27 -1.53 -1.20 5.92
C LEU A 27 -0.63 -0.93 7.11
N ALA A 28 -0.64 0.31 7.62
CA ALA A 28 0.18 0.66 8.78
C ALA A 28 -0.19 -0.19 9.99
N LYS A 29 -1.48 -0.39 10.22
CA LYS A 29 -1.96 -1.26 11.29
C LYS A 29 -1.52 -2.71 11.07
N ASP A 30 -1.69 -3.20 9.86
CA ASP A 30 -1.38 -4.59 9.51
C ASP A 30 0.13 -4.86 9.64
N LEU A 31 0.95 -3.90 9.23
CA LEU A 31 2.40 -4.02 9.26
C LEU A 31 3.02 -3.48 10.55
N GLN A 32 2.22 -2.86 11.42
CA GLN A 32 2.67 -2.20 12.65
C GLN A 32 3.75 -1.14 12.35
N GLN A 33 3.47 -0.31 11.35
CA GLN A 33 4.36 0.74 10.89
C GLN A 33 3.70 2.11 10.99
N ASP A 34 4.52 3.16 10.80
CA ASP A 34 4.04 4.55 10.81
C ASP A 34 3.19 4.81 9.57
N PRO A 35 1.93 5.27 9.73
CA PRO A 35 1.08 5.56 8.57
C PRO A 35 1.68 6.56 7.59
N ALA A 36 2.42 7.56 8.08
CA ALA A 36 3.06 8.55 7.20
C ALA A 36 4.09 7.90 6.28
N LYS A 37 4.86 6.96 6.80
CA LYS A 37 5.85 6.23 6.01
C LYS A 37 5.17 5.30 5.01
N VAL A 38 4.10 4.64 5.43
CA VAL A 38 3.33 3.78 4.54
C VAL A 38 2.70 4.60 3.40
N GLN A 39 2.18 5.79 3.71
CA GLN A 39 1.61 6.67 2.70
C GLN A 39 2.66 7.08 1.67
N THR A 40 3.86 7.42 2.10
CA THR A 40 4.97 7.75 1.20
C THR A 40 5.27 6.59 0.27
N ALA A 41 5.33 5.37 0.81
CA ALA A 41 5.58 4.17 0.01
C ALA A 41 4.45 3.95 -1.01
N LEU A 42 3.19 4.14 -0.61
CA LEU A 42 2.06 3.99 -1.52
C LEU A 42 2.11 5.03 -2.64
N ASP A 43 2.47 6.27 -2.32
CA ASP A 43 2.61 7.33 -3.33
C ASP A 43 3.67 6.99 -4.37
N GLU A 44 4.73 6.34 -3.97
CA GLU A 44 5.79 5.92 -4.87
C GLU A 44 5.41 4.68 -5.69
N LEU A 45 4.57 3.80 -5.15
CA LEU A 45 4.14 2.60 -5.84
C LEU A 45 2.94 2.84 -6.74
N ALA A 46 2.12 3.85 -6.45
CA ALA A 46 0.88 4.11 -7.19
C ALA A 46 1.07 4.27 -8.70
N PRO A 47 2.13 4.94 -9.21
CA PRO A 47 2.33 5.08 -10.65
C PRO A 47 2.73 3.80 -11.36
N ARG A 48 3.13 2.78 -10.63
CA ARG A 48 3.58 1.52 -11.24
C ARG A 48 2.40 0.75 -11.82
N GLN A 49 2.63 0.09 -12.96
CA GLN A 49 1.57 -0.62 -13.68
C GLN A 49 1.02 -1.81 -12.93
N VAL A 50 1.82 -2.39 -12.02
CA VAL A 50 1.39 -3.56 -11.25
C VAL A 50 0.39 -3.20 -10.14
N PHE A 51 0.18 -1.91 -9.87
CA PHE A 51 -0.73 -1.46 -8.83
C PHE A 51 -1.88 -0.67 -9.42
N SER A 52 -3.01 -0.68 -8.74
CA SER A 52 -4.20 0.06 -9.13
C SER A 52 -4.74 0.79 -7.90
N VAL A 53 -5.20 2.03 -8.11
CA VAL A 53 -5.80 2.84 -7.06
C VAL A 53 -7.28 2.52 -6.98
N GLY A 54 -7.79 2.34 -5.76
CA GLY A 54 -9.21 2.06 -5.57
C GLY A 54 -9.68 2.40 -4.16
N PRO A 55 -10.98 2.25 -3.90
CA PRO A 55 -11.54 2.55 -2.58
C PRO A 55 -11.20 1.44 -1.58
N CYS A 56 -10.63 1.84 -0.45
CA CYS A 56 -10.43 0.93 0.67
C CYS A 56 -11.76 0.76 1.42
N PRO A 57 -12.04 -0.43 1.97
CA PRO A 57 -13.27 -0.65 2.76
C PRO A 57 -13.45 0.32 3.93
N CYS A 58 -12.36 0.93 4.40
CA CYS A 58 -12.44 1.92 5.47
C CYS A 58 -12.93 3.29 5.00
N GLY A 59 -13.16 3.49 3.71
CA GLY A 59 -13.64 4.74 3.14
C GLY A 59 -12.56 5.64 2.57
N ARG A 60 -11.30 5.22 2.64
CA ARG A 60 -10.18 5.98 2.10
C ARG A 60 -9.71 5.40 0.78
N THR A 61 -8.95 6.20 0.02
CA THR A 61 -8.33 5.72 -1.21
C THR A 61 -7.11 4.88 -0.86
N GLY A 62 -7.03 3.71 -1.45
CA GLY A 62 -5.93 2.80 -1.21
C GLY A 62 -5.34 2.24 -2.50
N LEU A 63 -4.52 1.22 -2.35
CA LEU A 63 -3.82 0.60 -3.45
C LEU A 63 -4.05 -0.91 -3.43
N THR A 64 -4.13 -1.51 -4.61
CA THR A 64 -4.26 -2.96 -4.73
C THR A 64 -3.28 -3.48 -5.78
N TYR A 65 -2.88 -4.73 -5.63
CA TYR A 65 -1.98 -5.39 -6.57
C TYR A 65 -2.81 -5.95 -7.73
N ARG A 66 -2.43 -5.60 -8.95
CA ARG A 66 -3.20 -5.98 -10.15
C ARG A 66 -2.86 -7.35 -10.70
N TRP A 67 -1.65 -7.84 -10.47
CA TRP A 67 -1.15 -9.07 -11.08
C TRP A 67 -1.20 -10.27 -10.15
#